data_8d1ac7dd6c801de99ff5aabaad81cb65
#
_entry.id   8d1ac7dd6c801de99ff5aabaad81cb65
#
_cell.length_a   1.000
_cell.length_b   1.000
_cell.length_c   1.000
_cell.angle_alpha   90.00
_cell.angle_beta   90.00
_cell.angle_gamma   90.00
#
_symmetry.space_group_name_H-M   'P 1'
#
loop_
_entity.id
_entity.type
_entity.pdbx_description
1 polymer ?
#
loop_
_entity_poly.entity_id
_entity_poly.type
_entity_poly.pdbx_seq_one_letter_code
_entity_poly.pdbx_strand_id
1 'polypeptide(L)'
;MAEIMREGGNEMKNNKKMIVGFLAPAVIIFLIVFLYPIVRTIMMSFFKIDSVTDTTDLWTFVGIQNYEKLFGTAIFRKSMLNLFKIWAIGGAIVLSVSLLFGVILTSGIRGKKFFRAVIYLPNLVSAVALATMWLQYVYSSKFGLLKSILDAVGMHKLAETAWLDTDHKFGALLFAYCFGMIGYHMLIWMSGIERISPELYEAATIDGANRPQQFQHMTLPLLKGVFKTNITMWSVSTAAFFVWSQMFSTVTADEATIVPVQYMYMQTFGAGNAVTERNAGYGAAIGIILCICIVVIFTICNK
;
A
#
# COMPACT_ATOMS: atom_id res chain seq x y z
N MET A 1 -57.81 -8.08 11.64
CA MET A 1 -56.66 -8.78 11.04
C MET A 1 -56.18 -8.18 9.72
N ALA A 2 -57.11 -7.84 8.80
CA ALA A 2 -56.75 -7.19 7.50
C ALA A 2 -56.21 -5.75 7.66
N GLU A 3 -56.68 -4.97 8.65
CA GLU A 3 -56.21 -3.60 8.93
C GLU A 3 -54.77 -3.59 9.49
N ILE A 4 -54.43 -4.48 10.39
CA ILE A 4 -53.06 -4.62 10.99
C ILE A 4 -52.04 -5.01 9.89
N MET A 5 -52.44 -5.85 8.94
CA MET A 5 -51.57 -6.20 7.80
C MET A 5 -51.39 -5.04 6.81
N ARG A 6 -52.37 -4.16 6.68
CA ARG A 6 -52.33 -2.98 5.82
C ARG A 6 -51.47 -1.85 6.40
N GLU A 7 -51.52 -1.65 7.74
CA GLU A 7 -50.70 -0.68 8.45
C GLU A 7 -49.22 -1.11 8.48
N GLY A 8 -48.93 -2.37 8.78
CA GLY A 8 -47.57 -2.91 8.73
C GLY A 8 -46.96 -2.86 7.30
N GLY A 9 -47.77 -3.07 6.26
CA GLY A 9 -47.33 -2.93 4.87
C GLY A 9 -47.04 -1.48 4.48
N ASN A 10 -47.78 -0.50 5.01
CA ASN A 10 -47.57 0.91 4.80
C ASN A 10 -46.34 1.45 5.57
N GLU A 11 -46.12 1.03 6.78
CA GLU A 11 -44.93 1.37 7.58
C GLU A 11 -43.65 0.82 6.94
N MET A 12 -43.65 -0.44 6.48
CA MET A 12 -42.49 -1.00 5.75
C MET A 12 -42.23 -0.29 4.44
N LYS A 13 -43.28 0.17 3.73
CA LYS A 13 -43.14 0.90 2.47
C LYS A 13 -42.64 2.32 2.69
N ASN A 14 -43.01 2.96 3.79
CA ASN A 14 -42.55 4.29 4.20
C ASN A 14 -41.10 4.25 4.68
N ASN A 15 -40.71 3.22 5.44
CA ASN A 15 -39.33 2.98 5.85
C ASN A 15 -38.40 2.73 4.64
N LYS A 16 -38.83 1.99 3.62
CA LYS A 16 -38.07 1.79 2.39
C LYS A 16 -37.84 3.10 1.62
N LYS A 17 -38.87 3.94 1.48
CA LYS A 17 -38.72 5.26 0.83
C LYS A 17 -37.77 6.17 1.58
N MET A 18 -37.84 6.17 2.90
CA MET A 18 -36.94 6.91 3.77
C MET A 18 -35.49 6.42 3.63
N ILE A 19 -35.26 5.10 3.70
CA ILE A 19 -33.94 4.49 3.51
C ILE A 19 -33.37 4.85 2.13
N VAL A 20 -34.15 4.71 1.07
CA VAL A 20 -33.73 5.09 -0.29
C VAL A 20 -33.42 6.58 -0.36
N GLY A 21 -34.27 7.46 0.19
CA GLY A 21 -34.04 8.90 0.20
C GLY A 21 -32.73 9.32 0.90
N PHE A 22 -32.39 8.66 2.03
CA PHE A 22 -31.14 8.93 2.76
C PHE A 22 -29.89 8.33 2.09
N LEU A 23 -30.01 7.15 1.47
CA LEU A 23 -28.90 6.48 0.82
C LEU A 23 -28.65 6.95 -0.61
N ALA A 24 -29.69 7.43 -1.33
CA ALA A 24 -29.58 7.79 -2.73
C ALA A 24 -28.45 8.80 -3.04
N PRO A 25 -28.25 9.89 -2.29
CA PRO A 25 -27.15 10.83 -2.56
C PRO A 25 -25.77 10.13 -2.47
N ALA A 26 -25.54 9.32 -1.45
CA ALA A 26 -24.29 8.60 -1.27
C ALA A 26 -24.05 7.56 -2.38
N VAL A 27 -25.11 6.81 -2.76
CA VAL A 27 -25.07 5.83 -3.85
C VAL A 27 -24.81 6.51 -5.19
N ILE A 28 -25.48 7.63 -5.48
CA ILE A 28 -25.27 8.37 -6.74
C ILE A 28 -23.83 8.87 -6.84
N ILE A 29 -23.29 9.46 -5.76
CA ILE A 29 -21.90 9.90 -5.73
C ILE A 29 -20.95 8.71 -5.93
N PHE A 30 -21.21 7.58 -5.28
CA PHE A 30 -20.42 6.36 -5.44
C PHE A 30 -20.44 5.87 -6.90
N LEU A 31 -21.61 5.83 -7.54
CA LEU A 31 -21.74 5.40 -8.93
C LEU A 31 -20.98 6.32 -9.89
N ILE A 32 -21.05 7.64 -9.70
CA ILE A 32 -20.40 8.61 -10.58
C ILE A 32 -18.89 8.67 -10.33
N VAL A 33 -18.45 8.70 -9.08
CA VAL A 33 -17.05 8.96 -8.75
C VAL A 33 -16.20 7.68 -8.75
N PHE A 34 -16.80 6.53 -8.42
CA PHE A 34 -16.05 5.27 -8.33
C PHE A 34 -16.44 4.29 -9.45
N LEU A 35 -17.70 3.95 -9.59
CA LEU A 35 -18.10 2.89 -10.52
C LEU A 35 -17.89 3.31 -11.99
N TYR A 36 -18.27 4.52 -12.36
CA TYR A 36 -18.10 5.00 -13.73
C TYR A 36 -16.62 5.02 -14.18
N PRO A 37 -15.65 5.57 -13.42
CA PRO A 37 -14.24 5.50 -13.82
C PRO A 37 -13.69 4.07 -13.89
N ILE A 38 -14.12 3.16 -13.01
CA ILE A 38 -13.72 1.76 -13.05
C ILE A 38 -14.19 1.11 -14.36
N VAL A 39 -15.48 1.25 -14.69
CA VAL A 39 -16.06 0.69 -15.93
C VAL A 39 -15.38 1.29 -17.15
N ARG A 40 -15.15 2.61 -17.15
CA ARG A 40 -14.44 3.30 -18.24
C ARG A 40 -13.00 2.78 -18.40
N THR A 41 -12.28 2.58 -17.30
CA THR A 41 -10.93 2.03 -17.34
C THR A 41 -10.91 0.60 -17.89
N ILE A 42 -11.87 -0.24 -17.49
CA ILE A 42 -12.03 -1.59 -18.06
C ILE A 42 -12.28 -1.50 -19.58
N MET A 43 -13.15 -0.62 -20.03
CA MET A 43 -13.39 -0.42 -21.47
C MET A 43 -12.11 0.05 -22.18
N MET A 44 -11.44 1.07 -21.66
CA MET A 44 -10.21 1.61 -22.25
C MET A 44 -9.15 0.54 -22.45
N SER A 45 -9.06 -0.47 -21.59
CA SER A 45 -8.02 -1.52 -21.66
C SER A 45 -8.11 -2.37 -22.93
N PHE A 46 -9.27 -2.39 -23.61
CA PHE A 46 -9.49 -3.12 -24.87
C PHE A 46 -9.29 -2.24 -26.12
N PHE A 47 -8.91 -0.97 -25.94
CA PHE A 47 -8.71 -0.02 -27.05
C PHE A 47 -7.26 0.51 -27.05
N LYS A 48 -6.79 0.88 -28.24
CA LYS A 48 -5.63 1.75 -28.39
C LYS A 48 -6.12 3.20 -28.31
N ILE A 49 -5.53 3.99 -27.39
CA ILE A 49 -5.93 5.36 -27.10
C ILE A 49 -4.66 6.18 -26.93
N ASP A 50 -4.41 7.12 -27.84
CA ASP A 50 -3.16 7.88 -27.85
C ASP A 50 -3.13 8.94 -26.71
N SER A 51 -4.30 9.51 -26.37
CA SER A 51 -4.41 10.45 -25.25
C SER A 51 -5.66 10.18 -24.39
N VAL A 52 -5.54 10.40 -23.08
CA VAL A 52 -6.66 10.29 -22.12
C VAL A 52 -7.79 11.27 -22.46
N THR A 53 -7.47 12.36 -23.16
CA THR A 53 -8.42 13.40 -23.58
C THR A 53 -9.10 13.10 -24.90
N ASP A 54 -8.71 12.01 -25.59
CA ASP A 54 -9.33 11.63 -26.84
C ASP A 54 -10.79 11.25 -26.65
N THR A 55 -11.63 11.70 -27.58
CA THR A 55 -13.03 11.32 -27.65
C THR A 55 -13.17 9.86 -28.10
N THR A 56 -14.26 9.21 -27.75
CA THR A 56 -14.46 7.77 -27.98
C THR A 56 -14.47 7.36 -29.46
N ASP A 57 -14.71 8.29 -30.37
CA ASP A 57 -14.64 8.11 -31.83
C ASP A 57 -13.20 7.92 -32.35
N LEU A 58 -12.18 8.40 -31.59
CA LEU A 58 -10.78 8.20 -31.90
C LEU A 58 -10.20 6.89 -31.34
N TRP A 59 -10.98 6.15 -30.54
CA TRP A 59 -10.52 4.91 -29.92
C TRP A 59 -10.53 3.77 -30.94
N THR A 60 -9.40 3.08 -31.08
CA THR A 60 -9.29 1.91 -31.97
C THR A 60 -9.41 0.64 -31.13
N PHE A 61 -10.42 -0.17 -31.41
CA PHE A 61 -10.61 -1.44 -30.72
C PHE A 61 -9.50 -2.45 -31.09
N VAL A 62 -8.77 -2.93 -30.10
CA VAL A 62 -7.64 -3.87 -30.24
C VAL A 62 -7.86 -5.17 -29.47
N GLY A 63 -9.02 -5.37 -28.84
CA GLY A 63 -9.31 -6.56 -28.06
C GLY A 63 -8.28 -6.77 -26.94
N ILE A 64 -7.69 -7.96 -26.85
CA ILE A 64 -6.72 -8.34 -25.79
C ILE A 64 -5.26 -7.99 -26.13
N GLN A 65 -4.96 -7.36 -27.26
CA GLN A 65 -3.58 -7.07 -27.69
C GLN A 65 -2.80 -6.23 -26.67
N ASN A 66 -3.45 -5.32 -25.95
CA ASN A 66 -2.80 -4.57 -24.85
C ASN A 66 -2.24 -5.51 -23.79
N TYR A 67 -2.97 -6.54 -23.41
CA TYR A 67 -2.54 -7.52 -22.41
C TYR A 67 -1.44 -8.43 -22.95
N GLU A 68 -1.53 -8.90 -24.21
CA GLU A 68 -0.49 -9.71 -24.84
C GLU A 68 0.83 -8.96 -24.91
N LYS A 69 0.81 -7.72 -25.42
CA LYS A 69 1.96 -6.82 -25.46
C LYS A 69 2.52 -6.58 -24.05
N LEU A 70 1.67 -6.41 -23.05
CA LEU A 70 2.06 -6.15 -21.68
C LEU A 70 2.89 -7.29 -21.09
N PHE A 71 2.40 -8.51 -21.16
CA PHE A 71 3.13 -9.69 -20.66
C PHE A 71 4.40 -9.99 -21.45
N GLY A 72 4.45 -9.62 -22.74
CA GLY A 72 5.64 -9.71 -23.58
C GLY A 72 6.74 -8.70 -23.21
N THR A 73 6.39 -7.57 -22.58
CA THR A 73 7.31 -6.46 -22.32
C THR A 73 8.20 -6.72 -21.11
N ALA A 74 9.54 -6.67 -21.31
CA ALA A 74 10.51 -6.93 -20.25
C ALA A 74 10.38 -5.94 -19.06
N ILE A 75 10.16 -4.66 -19.33
CA ILE A 75 10.02 -3.61 -18.32
C ILE A 75 8.78 -3.83 -17.42
N PHE A 76 7.67 -4.32 -17.98
CA PHE A 76 6.50 -4.66 -17.18
C PHE A 76 6.79 -5.84 -16.25
N ARG A 77 7.39 -6.92 -16.76
CA ARG A 77 7.78 -8.06 -15.92
C ARG A 77 8.74 -7.65 -14.81
N LYS A 78 9.71 -6.77 -15.11
CA LYS A 78 10.63 -6.23 -14.11
C LYS A 78 9.90 -5.39 -13.06
N SER A 79 8.98 -4.53 -13.48
CA SER A 79 8.17 -3.71 -12.56
C SER A 79 7.31 -4.55 -11.63
N MET A 80 6.68 -5.62 -12.13
CA MET A 80 5.92 -6.57 -11.31
C MET A 80 6.82 -7.31 -10.31
N LEU A 81 8.03 -7.71 -10.73
CA LEU A 81 8.99 -8.33 -9.84
C LEU A 81 9.45 -7.37 -8.73
N ASN A 82 9.71 -6.11 -9.06
CA ASN A 82 10.05 -5.10 -8.07
C ASN A 82 8.90 -4.89 -7.07
N LEU A 83 7.66 -4.78 -7.57
CA LEU A 83 6.47 -4.68 -6.71
C LEU A 83 6.34 -5.89 -5.79
N PHE A 84 6.53 -7.09 -6.31
CA PHE A 84 6.50 -8.33 -5.51
C PHE A 84 7.61 -8.34 -4.43
N LYS A 85 8.83 -7.91 -4.78
CA LYS A 85 9.93 -7.78 -3.80
C LYS A 85 9.58 -6.77 -2.70
N ILE A 86 9.02 -5.60 -3.05
CA ILE A 86 8.58 -4.60 -2.08
C ILE A 86 7.49 -5.22 -1.19
N TRP A 87 6.51 -5.90 -1.77
CA TRP A 87 5.42 -6.52 -1.02
C TRP A 87 5.93 -7.61 -0.07
N ALA A 88 6.78 -8.54 -0.54
CA ALA A 88 7.24 -9.67 0.25
C ALA A 88 8.31 -9.26 1.28
N ILE A 89 9.39 -8.63 0.84
CA ILE A 89 10.52 -8.27 1.72
C ILE A 89 10.12 -7.10 2.63
N GLY A 90 9.55 -6.04 2.04
CA GLY A 90 9.07 -4.89 2.81
C GLY A 90 7.98 -5.27 3.79
N GLY A 91 7.03 -6.13 3.37
CA GLY A 91 5.98 -6.65 4.25
C GLY A 91 6.54 -7.46 5.42
N ALA A 92 7.48 -8.36 5.17
CA ALA A 92 8.14 -9.12 6.23
C ALA A 92 8.83 -8.19 7.25
N ILE A 93 9.57 -7.18 6.78
CA ILE A 93 10.24 -6.21 7.65
C ILE A 93 9.23 -5.37 8.42
N VAL A 94 8.31 -4.71 7.71
CA VAL A 94 7.38 -3.74 8.32
C VAL A 94 6.44 -4.43 9.30
N LEU A 95 5.84 -5.57 8.92
CA LEU A 95 4.88 -6.24 9.79
C LEU A 95 5.54 -6.84 11.03
N SER A 96 6.76 -7.38 10.91
CA SER A 96 7.50 -7.93 12.04
C SER A 96 7.97 -6.84 13.00
N VAL A 97 8.59 -5.76 12.49
CA VAL A 97 9.09 -4.66 13.32
C VAL A 97 7.94 -3.89 13.97
N SER A 98 6.86 -3.65 13.24
CA SER A 98 5.67 -2.97 13.77
C SER A 98 4.94 -3.80 14.83
N LEU A 99 4.89 -5.14 14.67
CA LEU A 99 4.36 -6.05 15.70
C LEU A 99 5.22 -5.98 16.97
N LEU A 100 6.55 -6.04 16.83
CA LEU A 100 7.45 -5.92 17.95
C LEU A 100 7.23 -4.62 18.73
N PHE A 101 7.16 -3.47 18.04
CA PHE A 101 6.86 -2.19 18.67
C PHE A 101 5.45 -2.15 19.28
N GLY A 102 4.47 -2.75 18.61
CA GLY A 102 3.10 -2.87 19.13
C GLY A 102 3.07 -3.61 20.48
N VAL A 103 3.74 -4.76 20.57
CA VAL A 103 3.84 -5.55 21.80
C VAL A 103 4.59 -4.79 22.90
N ILE A 104 5.73 -4.17 22.59
CA ILE A 104 6.51 -3.39 23.56
C ILE A 104 5.67 -2.23 24.11
N LEU A 105 5.01 -1.46 23.25
CA LEU A 105 4.26 -0.28 23.67
C LEU A 105 2.95 -0.61 24.43
N THR A 106 2.41 -1.82 24.25
CA THR A 106 1.23 -2.30 24.99
C THR A 106 1.60 -2.98 26.33
N SER A 107 2.89 -3.31 26.55
CA SER A 107 3.34 -3.97 27.77
C SER A 107 3.43 -3.08 29.02
N GLY A 108 2.92 -1.86 29.00
CA GLY A 108 2.84 -0.96 30.15
C GLY A 108 4.12 -0.14 30.40
N ILE A 109 5.01 0.03 29.41
CA ILE A 109 6.24 0.82 29.53
C ILE A 109 5.95 2.30 29.85
N ARG A 110 6.86 2.91 30.62
CA ARG A 110 6.82 4.36 30.89
C ARG A 110 7.12 5.15 29.61
N GLY A 111 6.37 6.23 29.36
CA GLY A 111 6.55 7.07 28.18
C GLY A 111 5.93 6.52 26.88
N LYS A 112 5.07 5.48 26.95
CA LYS A 112 4.46 4.85 25.77
C LYS A 112 3.83 5.85 24.78
N LYS A 113 3.21 6.94 25.29
CA LYS A 113 2.59 7.98 24.45
C LYS A 113 3.64 8.71 23.59
N PHE A 114 4.78 9.03 24.17
CA PHE A 114 5.90 9.69 23.46
C PHE A 114 6.48 8.76 22.38
N PHE A 115 6.84 7.52 22.72
CA PHE A 115 7.38 6.57 21.75
C PHE A 115 6.38 6.27 20.61
N ARG A 116 5.10 6.11 20.94
CA ARG A 116 4.04 5.96 19.92
C ARG A 116 4.03 7.14 18.96
N ALA A 117 4.10 8.38 19.44
CA ALA A 117 4.12 9.57 18.61
C ALA A 117 5.36 9.61 17.72
N VAL A 118 6.55 9.35 18.28
CA VAL A 118 7.82 9.40 17.54
C VAL A 118 7.87 8.33 16.43
N ILE A 119 7.44 7.08 16.72
CA ILE A 119 7.46 5.99 15.73
C ILE A 119 6.41 6.22 14.63
N TYR A 120 5.29 6.88 14.96
CA TYR A 120 4.25 7.19 13.99
C TYR A 120 4.54 8.45 13.16
N LEU A 121 5.38 9.36 13.66
CA LEU A 121 5.68 10.65 13.05
C LEU A 121 6.08 10.56 11.55
N PRO A 122 6.96 9.61 11.12
CA PRO A 122 7.31 9.50 9.71
C PRO A 122 6.10 9.28 8.78
N ASN A 123 5.07 8.58 9.25
CA ASN A 123 3.86 8.32 8.47
C ASN A 123 2.97 9.56 8.30
N LEU A 124 3.10 10.58 9.15
CA LEU A 124 2.39 11.85 9.04
C LEU A 124 3.01 12.80 8.01
N VAL A 125 4.28 12.59 7.69
CA VAL A 125 4.99 13.39 6.68
C VAL A 125 4.56 12.92 5.29
N SER A 126 4.37 13.86 4.35
CA SER A 126 4.03 13.49 2.98
C SER A 126 5.12 12.59 2.37
N ALA A 127 4.73 11.62 1.54
CA ALA A 127 5.67 10.69 0.90
C ALA A 127 6.74 11.42 0.07
N VAL A 128 6.39 12.54 -0.58
CA VAL A 128 7.35 13.37 -1.33
C VAL A 128 8.40 13.98 -0.40
N ALA A 129 7.97 14.60 0.71
CA ALA A 129 8.89 15.23 1.65
C ALA A 129 9.79 14.19 2.32
N LEU A 130 9.23 13.05 2.71
CA LEU A 130 9.98 11.96 3.33
C LEU A 130 11.00 11.36 2.34
N ALA A 131 10.60 11.08 1.10
CA ALA A 131 11.51 10.59 0.06
C ALA A 131 12.63 11.61 -0.23
N THR A 132 12.30 12.92 -0.33
CA THR A 132 13.29 13.98 -0.50
C THR A 132 14.28 14.02 0.65
N MET A 133 13.80 13.89 1.89
CA MET A 133 14.67 13.81 3.08
C MET A 133 15.68 12.64 2.96
N TRP A 134 15.20 11.46 2.59
CA TRP A 134 16.07 10.31 2.39
C TRP A 134 17.09 10.53 1.29
N LEU A 135 16.67 11.02 0.11
CA LEU A 135 17.54 11.25 -1.05
C LEU A 135 18.60 12.33 -0.78
N GLN A 136 18.19 13.46 -0.18
CA GLN A 136 19.06 14.64 -0.06
C GLN A 136 19.90 14.64 1.21
N TYR A 137 19.37 14.15 2.34
CA TYR A 137 20.01 14.27 3.64
C TYR A 137 20.50 12.95 4.22
N VAL A 138 19.87 11.83 3.91
CA VAL A 138 20.30 10.53 4.45
C VAL A 138 21.30 9.85 3.54
N TYR A 139 20.97 9.73 2.24
CA TYR A 139 21.79 9.01 1.25
C TYR A 139 22.78 9.88 0.49
N SER A 140 22.90 11.16 0.80
CA SER A 140 23.87 12.05 0.14
C SER A 140 25.30 11.51 0.31
N SER A 141 26.02 11.34 -0.79
CA SER A 141 27.41 10.87 -0.79
C SER A 141 28.40 11.87 -0.20
N LYS A 142 28.03 13.15 -0.17
CA LYS A 142 28.90 14.24 0.30
C LYS A 142 28.78 14.47 1.81
N PHE A 143 27.52 14.59 2.31
CA PHE A 143 27.22 15.01 3.70
C PHE A 143 26.08 14.18 4.32
N GLY A 144 25.78 13.00 3.77
CA GLY A 144 24.65 12.19 4.21
C GLY A 144 24.76 11.73 5.66
N LEU A 145 23.63 11.72 6.36
CA LEU A 145 23.53 11.24 7.73
C LEU A 145 24.01 9.79 7.86
N LEU A 146 23.64 8.93 6.91
CA LEU A 146 24.06 7.53 6.89
C LEU A 146 25.59 7.40 6.79
N LYS A 147 26.21 8.18 5.90
CA LYS A 147 27.66 8.24 5.78
C LYS A 147 28.31 8.65 7.09
N SER A 148 27.84 9.74 7.71
CA SER A 148 28.37 10.26 8.96
C SER A 148 28.28 9.24 10.11
N ILE A 149 27.16 8.53 10.22
CA ILE A 149 26.98 7.46 11.22
C ILE A 149 27.93 6.30 10.95
N LEU A 150 28.03 5.83 9.71
CA LEU A 150 28.89 4.71 9.35
C LEU A 150 30.39 5.03 9.58
N ASP A 151 30.81 6.24 9.26
CA ASP A 151 32.17 6.70 9.55
C ASP A 151 32.45 6.77 11.05
N ALA A 152 31.49 7.26 11.84
CA ALA A 152 31.64 7.35 13.30
C ALA A 152 31.75 5.98 13.99
N VAL A 153 31.12 4.93 13.42
CA VAL A 153 31.23 3.56 13.93
C VAL A 153 32.39 2.74 13.28
N GLY A 154 33.21 3.39 12.44
CA GLY A 154 34.37 2.77 11.80
C GLY A 154 34.07 1.91 10.57
N MET A 155 32.86 1.99 10.01
CA MET A 155 32.45 1.24 8.82
C MET A 155 32.71 2.01 7.52
N HIS A 156 33.94 2.48 7.33
CA HIS A 156 34.31 3.38 6.23
C HIS A 156 33.98 2.85 4.82
N LYS A 157 34.14 1.54 4.56
CA LYS A 157 33.78 0.94 3.26
C LYS A 157 32.29 1.10 2.94
N LEU A 158 31.42 0.98 3.93
CA LEU A 158 29.98 1.19 3.76
C LEU A 158 29.63 2.69 3.68
N ALA A 159 30.38 3.53 4.37
CA ALA A 159 30.22 4.98 4.30
C ALA A 159 30.52 5.55 2.92
N GLU A 160 31.44 4.94 2.16
CA GLU A 160 31.80 5.30 0.80
C GLU A 160 30.86 4.71 -0.25
N THR A 161 29.94 3.82 0.13
CA THR A 161 29.00 3.19 -0.81
C THR A 161 28.05 4.25 -1.42
N ALA A 162 27.94 4.24 -2.76
CA ALA A 162 26.97 5.06 -3.47
C ALA A 162 25.56 4.42 -3.38
N TRP A 163 24.84 4.71 -2.30
CA TRP A 163 23.54 4.11 -2.01
C TRP A 163 22.45 4.36 -3.06
N LEU A 164 22.64 5.36 -3.91
CA LEU A 164 21.70 5.74 -4.98
C LEU A 164 22.17 5.30 -6.38
N ASP A 165 23.20 4.47 -6.48
CA ASP A 165 23.58 3.84 -7.75
C ASP A 165 22.60 2.71 -8.13
N THR A 166 22.73 2.18 -9.33
CA THR A 166 21.81 1.17 -9.88
C THR A 166 21.74 -0.10 -9.04
N ASP A 167 22.82 -0.50 -8.40
CA ASP A 167 22.90 -1.76 -7.63
C ASP A 167 22.28 -1.64 -6.24
N HIS A 168 22.41 -0.48 -5.60
CA HIS A 168 21.99 -0.25 -4.21
C HIS A 168 20.64 0.47 -4.08
N LYS A 169 20.22 1.21 -5.12
CA LYS A 169 19.05 2.09 -5.11
C LYS A 169 17.75 1.38 -4.69
N PHE A 170 17.53 0.13 -5.14
CA PHE A 170 16.35 -0.62 -4.75
C PHE A 170 16.32 -0.88 -3.23
N GLY A 171 17.45 -1.27 -2.65
CA GLY A 171 17.58 -1.48 -1.20
C GLY A 171 17.37 -0.19 -0.41
N ALA A 172 17.95 0.91 -0.88
CA ALA A 172 17.79 2.25 -0.29
C ALA A 172 16.33 2.70 -0.33
N LEU A 173 15.66 2.55 -1.46
CA LEU A 173 14.23 2.80 -1.63
C LEU A 173 13.39 1.98 -0.66
N LEU A 174 13.63 0.67 -0.61
CA LEU A 174 12.87 -0.24 0.24
C LEU A 174 13.03 0.10 1.72
N PHE A 175 14.24 0.40 2.18
CA PHE A 175 14.51 0.76 3.56
C PHE A 175 13.81 2.07 3.95
N ALA A 176 13.91 3.11 3.10
CA ALA A 176 13.27 4.40 3.32
C ALA A 176 11.72 4.27 3.40
N TYR A 177 11.14 3.46 2.54
CA TYR A 177 9.71 3.17 2.55
C TYR A 177 9.28 2.41 3.80
N CYS A 178 9.99 1.33 4.15
CA CYS A 178 9.71 0.55 5.36
C CYS A 178 9.73 1.42 6.61
N PHE A 179 10.72 2.30 6.73
CA PHE A 179 10.81 3.26 7.84
C PHE A 179 9.53 4.11 7.97
N GLY A 180 9.01 4.62 6.85
CA GLY A 180 7.77 5.41 6.83
C GLY A 180 6.52 4.62 7.23
N MET A 181 6.50 3.31 6.97
CA MET A 181 5.28 2.48 7.13
C MET A 181 5.17 1.78 8.49
N ILE A 182 6.28 1.61 9.23
CA ILE A 182 6.31 0.89 10.51
C ILE A 182 5.28 1.45 11.51
N GLY A 183 5.21 2.78 11.64
CA GLY A 183 4.33 3.43 12.62
C GLY A 183 2.84 3.17 12.36
N TYR A 184 2.42 3.17 11.11
CA TYR A 184 1.04 2.89 10.72
C TYR A 184 0.61 1.46 11.11
N HIS A 185 1.40 0.47 10.73
CA HIS A 185 1.12 -0.94 11.04
C HIS A 185 1.23 -1.23 12.53
N MET A 186 2.14 -0.55 13.25
CA MET A 186 2.25 -0.62 14.71
C MET A 186 0.94 -0.21 15.40
N LEU A 187 0.27 0.85 14.95
CA LEU A 187 -1.02 1.27 15.53
C LEU A 187 -2.12 0.23 15.31
N ILE A 188 -2.14 -0.43 14.17
CA ILE A 188 -3.10 -1.51 13.90
C ILE A 188 -2.85 -2.69 14.86
N TRP A 189 -1.58 -3.09 15.04
CA TRP A 189 -1.22 -4.14 16.01
C TRP A 189 -1.61 -3.76 17.43
N MET A 190 -1.29 -2.53 17.88
CA MET A 190 -1.64 -2.04 19.23
C MET A 190 -3.14 -2.11 19.46
N SER A 191 -3.95 -1.64 18.49
CA SER A 191 -5.41 -1.71 18.58
C SER A 191 -5.93 -3.14 18.74
N GLY A 192 -5.27 -4.12 18.12
CA GLY A 192 -5.62 -5.53 18.28
C GLY A 192 -5.23 -6.09 19.63
N ILE A 193 -4.02 -5.78 20.10
CA ILE A 193 -3.50 -6.26 21.39
C ILE A 193 -4.33 -5.67 22.56
N GLU A 194 -4.67 -4.39 22.49
CA GLU A 194 -5.46 -3.71 23.53
C GLU A 194 -6.91 -4.23 23.66
N ARG A 195 -7.39 -5.04 22.70
CA ARG A 195 -8.71 -5.72 22.78
C ARG A 195 -8.66 -7.07 23.48
N ILE A 196 -7.48 -7.63 23.71
CA ILE A 196 -7.34 -8.89 24.44
C ILE A 196 -7.58 -8.62 25.92
N SER A 197 -8.52 -9.36 26.54
CA SER A 197 -8.84 -9.16 27.95
C SER A 197 -7.61 -9.35 28.85
N PRO A 198 -7.33 -8.41 29.77
CA PRO A 198 -6.25 -8.56 30.76
C PRO A 198 -6.35 -9.83 31.60
N GLU A 199 -7.58 -10.29 31.89
CA GLU A 199 -7.85 -11.50 32.66
C GLU A 199 -7.20 -12.74 32.06
N LEU A 200 -7.09 -12.81 30.73
CA LEU A 200 -6.40 -13.92 30.05
C LEU A 200 -4.90 -13.94 30.38
N TYR A 201 -4.27 -12.76 30.47
CA TYR A 201 -2.85 -12.66 30.83
C TYR A 201 -2.61 -12.96 32.31
N GLU A 202 -3.56 -12.58 33.17
CA GLU A 202 -3.55 -12.90 34.61
C GLU A 202 -3.66 -14.40 34.84
N ALA A 203 -4.63 -15.07 34.19
CA ALA A 203 -4.79 -16.51 34.24
C ALA A 203 -3.53 -17.25 33.78
N ALA A 204 -2.98 -16.86 32.63
CA ALA A 204 -1.74 -17.46 32.14
C ALA A 204 -0.53 -17.22 33.07
N THR A 205 -0.50 -16.12 33.81
CA THR A 205 0.53 -15.86 34.81
C THR A 205 0.39 -16.78 36.02
N ILE A 206 -0.86 -17.06 36.46
CA ILE A 206 -1.15 -18.03 37.52
C ILE A 206 -0.74 -19.43 37.08
N ASP A 207 -0.95 -19.79 35.81
CA ASP A 207 -0.52 -21.06 35.22
C ASP A 207 1.02 -21.13 34.98
N GLY A 208 1.77 -20.10 35.37
CA GLY A 208 3.25 -20.07 35.29
C GLY A 208 3.80 -19.70 33.91
N ALA A 209 2.98 -19.19 32.97
CA ALA A 209 3.44 -18.78 31.65
C ALA A 209 4.27 -17.48 31.73
N ASN A 210 5.50 -17.51 31.21
CA ASN A 210 6.33 -16.32 31.05
C ASN A 210 5.88 -15.45 29.87
N ARG A 211 6.41 -14.20 29.76
CA ARG A 211 6.04 -13.23 28.71
C ARG A 211 6.18 -13.77 27.27
N PRO A 212 7.27 -14.44 26.87
CA PRO A 212 7.38 -15.08 25.56
C PRO A 212 6.33 -16.17 25.33
N GLN A 213 6.00 -16.98 26.33
CA GLN A 213 4.96 -18.00 26.23
C GLN A 213 3.58 -17.39 26.07
N GLN A 214 3.25 -16.36 26.85
CA GLN A 214 2.01 -15.58 26.68
C GLN A 214 1.90 -14.97 25.26
N PHE A 215 3.01 -14.43 24.73
CA PHE A 215 3.03 -13.91 23.36
C PHE A 215 2.75 -15.00 22.33
N GLN A 216 3.47 -16.12 22.38
CA GLN A 216 3.37 -17.19 21.37
C GLN A 216 2.03 -17.93 21.41
N HIS A 217 1.55 -18.25 22.61
CA HIS A 217 0.39 -19.13 22.78
C HIS A 217 -0.95 -18.40 22.99
N MET A 218 -0.92 -17.09 23.30
CA MET A 218 -2.13 -16.29 23.51
C MET A 218 -2.18 -15.09 22.56
N THR A 219 -1.22 -14.17 22.65
CA THR A 219 -1.28 -12.91 21.89
C THR A 219 -1.30 -13.20 20.39
N LEU A 220 -0.34 -13.94 19.88
CA LEU A 220 -0.19 -14.19 18.44
C LEU A 220 -1.39 -14.95 17.81
N PRO A 221 -1.94 -16.02 18.41
CA PRO A 221 -3.14 -16.68 17.91
C PRO A 221 -4.39 -15.79 17.91
N LEU A 222 -4.57 -14.96 18.95
CA LEU A 222 -5.72 -14.05 19.06
C LEU A 222 -5.64 -12.89 18.07
N LEU A 223 -4.45 -12.56 17.56
CA LEU A 223 -4.24 -11.51 16.56
C LEU A 223 -4.47 -11.95 15.10
N LYS A 224 -4.94 -13.18 14.82
CA LYS A 224 -5.17 -13.65 13.44
C LYS A 224 -6.00 -12.68 12.59
N GLY A 225 -7.07 -12.12 13.14
CA GLY A 225 -7.90 -11.13 12.43
C GLY A 225 -7.15 -9.83 12.14
N VAL A 226 -6.36 -9.37 13.10
CA VAL A 226 -5.54 -8.17 12.97
C VAL A 226 -4.40 -8.38 11.96
N PHE A 227 -3.84 -9.59 11.91
CA PHE A 227 -2.84 -9.98 10.92
C PHE A 227 -3.40 -9.90 9.49
N LYS A 228 -4.61 -10.45 9.25
CA LYS A 228 -5.31 -10.33 7.98
C LYS A 228 -5.51 -8.86 7.58
N THR A 229 -5.94 -8.02 8.52
CA THR A 229 -6.10 -6.58 8.29
C THR A 229 -4.78 -5.91 7.92
N ASN A 230 -3.69 -6.20 8.65
CA ASN A 230 -2.37 -5.64 8.37
C ASN A 230 -1.85 -6.05 6.99
N ILE A 231 -1.96 -7.33 6.60
CA ILE A 231 -1.56 -7.80 5.26
C ILE A 231 -2.40 -7.10 4.18
N THR A 232 -3.71 -6.98 4.38
CA THR A 232 -4.59 -6.31 3.41
C THR A 232 -4.19 -4.85 3.23
N MET A 233 -3.99 -4.11 4.33
CA MET A 233 -3.57 -2.70 4.28
C MET A 233 -2.18 -2.53 3.66
N TRP A 234 -1.24 -3.43 3.98
CA TRP A 234 0.08 -3.46 3.35
C TRP A 234 -0.02 -3.69 1.84
N SER A 235 -0.86 -4.64 1.40
CA SER A 235 -1.04 -4.97 -0.01
C SER A 235 -1.62 -3.79 -0.80
N VAL A 236 -2.62 -3.10 -0.23
CA VAL A 236 -3.20 -1.90 -0.84
C VAL A 236 -2.16 -0.78 -0.93
N SER A 237 -1.42 -0.51 0.15
CA SER A 237 -0.37 0.52 0.17
C SER A 237 0.75 0.23 -0.82
N THR A 238 1.14 -1.05 -0.94
CA THR A 238 2.19 -1.47 -1.88
C THR A 238 1.70 -1.37 -3.33
N ALA A 239 0.44 -1.71 -3.62
CA ALA A 239 -0.10 -1.56 -4.97
C ALA A 239 -0.16 -0.10 -5.43
N ALA A 240 -0.32 0.84 -4.50
CA ALA A 240 -0.30 2.29 -4.75
C ALA A 240 1.12 2.91 -4.68
N PHE A 241 2.18 2.12 -4.80
CA PHE A 241 3.59 2.51 -4.64
C PHE A 241 4.11 3.37 -5.81
N PHE A 242 3.49 4.53 -6.05
CA PHE A 242 3.88 5.43 -7.14
C PHE A 242 4.94 6.45 -6.72
N VAL A 243 4.64 7.22 -5.68
CA VAL A 243 5.43 8.40 -5.29
C VAL A 243 6.89 8.04 -4.98
N TRP A 244 7.12 6.97 -4.23
CA TRP A 244 8.46 6.52 -3.88
C TRP A 244 9.27 6.08 -5.11
N SER A 245 8.66 5.30 -6.01
CA SER A 245 9.31 4.91 -7.26
C SER A 245 9.62 6.13 -8.13
N GLN A 246 8.69 7.07 -8.24
CA GLN A 246 8.86 8.30 -9.00
C GLN A 246 9.98 9.20 -8.42
N MET A 247 10.07 9.33 -7.11
CA MET A 247 11.09 10.16 -6.45
C MET A 247 12.51 9.57 -6.58
N PHE A 248 12.64 8.25 -6.55
CA PHE A 248 13.93 7.56 -6.72
C PHE A 248 14.33 7.40 -8.18
N SER A 249 13.43 7.64 -9.14
CA SER A 249 13.65 7.56 -10.60
C SER A 249 13.33 8.90 -11.25
N THR A 250 14.21 9.88 -11.13
CA THR A 250 13.89 11.29 -11.44
C THR A 250 13.79 11.62 -12.94
N VAL A 251 14.45 10.89 -13.84
CA VAL A 251 14.60 11.32 -15.25
C VAL A 251 14.03 10.32 -16.26
N THR A 252 14.17 9.04 -16.02
CA THR A 252 13.69 7.95 -16.91
C THR A 252 13.18 6.79 -16.07
N ALA A 253 12.45 5.86 -16.68
CA ALA A 253 12.08 4.60 -16.03
C ALA A 253 13.35 3.85 -15.63
N ASP A 254 13.75 3.98 -14.38
CA ASP A 254 14.89 3.25 -13.83
C ASP A 254 14.43 1.82 -13.53
N GLU A 255 14.99 0.85 -14.27
CA GLU A 255 14.63 -0.57 -14.10
C GLU A 255 14.87 -1.08 -12.67
N ALA A 256 15.77 -0.44 -11.91
CA ALA A 256 16.04 -0.80 -10.53
C ALA A 256 14.83 -0.51 -9.61
N THR A 257 14.09 0.57 -9.87
CA THR A 257 13.04 1.07 -8.96
C THR A 257 11.63 1.10 -9.56
N ILE A 258 11.50 0.84 -10.88
CA ILE A 258 10.22 0.90 -11.57
C ILE A 258 9.21 -0.09 -10.96
N VAL A 259 7.97 0.39 -10.79
CA VAL A 259 6.82 -0.41 -10.38
C VAL A 259 5.67 -0.25 -11.38
N PRO A 260 4.69 -1.17 -11.41
CA PRO A 260 3.63 -1.15 -12.42
C PRO A 260 2.82 0.16 -12.46
N VAL A 261 2.55 0.78 -11.31
CA VAL A 261 1.81 2.07 -11.26
C VAL A 261 2.62 3.19 -11.91
N GLN A 262 3.95 3.22 -11.71
CA GLN A 262 4.82 4.18 -12.39
C GLN A 262 4.84 3.92 -13.89
N TYR A 263 4.96 2.66 -14.30
CA TYR A 263 4.92 2.29 -15.70
C TYR A 263 3.57 2.62 -16.35
N MET A 264 2.46 2.37 -15.66
CA MET A 264 1.12 2.79 -16.05
C MET A 264 1.05 4.31 -16.28
N TYR A 265 1.55 5.10 -15.33
CA TYR A 265 1.59 6.56 -15.44
C TYR A 265 2.35 7.02 -16.67
N MET A 266 3.52 6.43 -16.92
CA MET A 266 4.37 6.76 -18.08
C MET A 266 3.68 6.43 -19.41
N GLN A 267 3.00 5.28 -19.50
CA GLN A 267 2.27 4.89 -20.71
C GLN A 267 1.06 5.79 -20.98
N THR A 268 0.41 6.24 -19.91
CA THR A 268 -0.80 7.05 -19.99
C THR A 268 -0.50 8.53 -20.27
N PHE A 269 0.46 9.11 -19.53
CA PHE A 269 0.72 10.56 -19.54
C PHE A 269 2.07 10.92 -20.21
N GLY A 270 2.93 9.94 -20.43
CA GLY A 270 4.30 10.11 -20.89
C GLY A 270 5.30 10.31 -19.77
N ALA A 271 6.58 10.16 -20.11
CA ALA A 271 7.72 10.38 -19.20
C ALA A 271 8.53 11.60 -19.64
N GLY A 272 7.96 12.78 -19.60
CA GLY A 272 8.61 13.99 -20.09
C GLY A 272 8.99 13.88 -21.57
N ASN A 273 10.22 14.23 -21.90
CA ASN A 273 10.71 14.21 -23.30
C ASN A 273 11.12 12.82 -23.82
N ALA A 274 11.00 11.77 -23.02
CA ALA A 274 11.59 10.45 -23.34
C ALA A 274 10.59 9.42 -23.89
N VAL A 275 9.29 9.67 -23.92
CA VAL A 275 8.30 8.72 -24.43
C VAL A 275 7.76 9.14 -25.76
N THR A 276 8.03 8.32 -26.76
CA THR A 276 7.62 8.54 -28.14
C THR A 276 6.20 8.06 -28.44
N GLU A 277 5.73 7.04 -27.75
CA GLU A 277 4.36 6.51 -27.93
C GLU A 277 3.61 6.46 -26.60
N ARG A 278 2.49 7.16 -26.54
CA ARG A 278 1.53 7.07 -25.44
C ARG A 278 0.42 6.11 -25.83
N ASN A 279 -0.08 5.34 -24.87
CA ASN A 279 -1.24 4.51 -25.04
C ASN A 279 -1.98 4.39 -23.71
N ALA A 280 -2.99 5.22 -23.52
CA ALA A 280 -3.81 5.23 -22.32
C ALA A 280 -4.57 3.91 -22.13
N GLY A 281 -4.95 3.22 -23.21
CA GLY A 281 -5.57 1.90 -23.15
C GLY A 281 -4.62 0.83 -22.62
N TYR A 282 -3.33 0.90 -23.00
CA TYR A 282 -2.29 0.03 -22.45
C TYR A 282 -2.03 0.34 -20.97
N GLY A 283 -2.03 1.62 -20.58
CA GLY A 283 -1.99 2.04 -19.18
C GLY A 283 -3.18 1.50 -18.39
N ALA A 284 -4.39 1.56 -18.95
CA ALA A 284 -5.59 0.99 -18.34
C ALA A 284 -5.47 -0.53 -18.12
N ALA A 285 -4.90 -1.28 -19.07
CA ALA A 285 -4.65 -2.71 -18.91
C ALA A 285 -3.73 -3.02 -17.72
N ILE A 286 -2.69 -2.20 -17.48
CA ILE A 286 -1.82 -2.34 -16.28
C ILE A 286 -2.65 -2.14 -15.00
N GLY A 287 -3.49 -1.10 -14.96
CA GLY A 287 -4.37 -0.82 -13.81
C GLY A 287 -5.31 -1.99 -13.50
N ILE A 288 -5.89 -2.61 -14.52
CA ILE A 288 -6.77 -3.78 -14.36
C ILE A 288 -6.01 -4.98 -13.78
N ILE A 289 -4.80 -5.27 -14.25
CA ILE A 289 -3.97 -6.36 -13.71
C ILE A 289 -3.65 -6.11 -12.23
N LEU A 290 -3.28 -4.87 -11.86
CA LEU A 290 -3.04 -4.52 -10.46
C LEU A 290 -4.30 -4.71 -9.60
N CYS A 291 -5.45 -4.29 -10.10
CA CYS A 291 -6.71 -4.47 -9.41
C CYS A 291 -7.01 -5.96 -9.17
N ILE A 292 -6.83 -6.81 -10.17
CA ILE A 292 -6.98 -8.26 -10.06
C ILE A 292 -6.01 -8.83 -9.01
N CYS A 293 -4.75 -8.42 -9.01
CA CYS A 293 -3.77 -8.87 -8.00
C CYS A 293 -4.23 -8.53 -6.58
N ILE A 294 -4.73 -7.31 -6.33
CA ILE A 294 -5.22 -6.90 -5.02
C ILE A 294 -6.43 -7.73 -4.60
N VAL A 295 -7.40 -7.93 -5.50
CA VAL A 295 -8.61 -8.72 -5.23
C VAL A 295 -8.24 -10.18 -4.90
N VAL A 296 -7.28 -10.76 -5.61
CA VAL A 296 -6.78 -12.12 -5.34
C VAL A 296 -6.15 -12.19 -3.95
N ILE A 297 -5.24 -11.27 -3.61
CA ILE A 297 -4.60 -11.23 -2.28
C ILE A 297 -5.67 -11.06 -1.19
N PHE A 298 -6.61 -10.12 -1.36
CA PHE A 298 -7.71 -9.91 -0.42
C PHE A 298 -8.54 -11.17 -0.21
N THR A 299 -8.89 -11.87 -1.29
CA THR A 299 -9.70 -13.10 -1.24
C THR A 299 -8.95 -14.24 -0.52
N ILE A 300 -7.64 -14.37 -0.77
CA ILE A 300 -6.79 -15.36 -0.09
C ILE A 300 -6.69 -15.04 1.41
N CYS A 301 -6.45 -13.78 1.77
CA CYS A 301 -6.32 -13.36 3.17
C CYS A 301 -7.61 -13.50 3.98
N ASN A 302 -8.77 -13.42 3.34
CA ASN A 302 -10.05 -13.49 4.05
C ASN A 302 -10.67 -14.91 4.12
N LYS A 303 -10.08 -15.88 3.45
CA LYS A 303 -10.37 -17.30 3.69
C LYS A 303 -9.61 -17.80 4.91
#